data_83d5a9dd6c6078bad59e76615169d68b
#
_entry.id   83d5a9dd6c6078bad59e76615169d68b
#
_cell.length_a   1.000
_cell.length_b   1.000
_cell.length_c   1.000
_cell.angle_alpha   90.00
_cell.angle_beta   90.00
_cell.angle_gamma   90.00
#
_symmetry.space_group_name_H-M   'P 1'
#
loop_
_entity.id
_entity.type
_entity.pdbx_description
1 polymer ?
#
loop_
_entity_poly.entity_id
_entity_poly.type
_entity_poly.pdbx_seq_one_letter_code
_entity_poly.pdbx_strand_id
1 'polypeptide(L)'
;MDWKDPEQVRSYHRTYKQNNKEKQQAYRRAYYLKNKEKILECCRTWHQNNKEKRQEYHQNNKDHRNKLNSGWRKNNPALVLQHKAKRRAVKKRAIPAWLRNCPVEKRRVYTVYLLSRLLAKADGIERHVDHMVPLSDGGAHWSGNLQILTKEQNLEKGAYSCPKLKKQMKLNLKEARALHVKAA
;
A
#
# COMPACT_ATOMS: atom_id res chain seq x y z
N MET A 1 22.18 -0.55 40.39
CA MET A 1 22.46 -0.26 38.97
C MET A 1 23.84 0.36 38.90
N ASP A 2 24.73 -0.27 38.17
CA ASP A 2 26.07 0.29 37.93
C ASP A 2 26.05 1.18 36.68
N TRP A 3 26.19 2.50 36.89
CA TRP A 3 26.17 3.49 35.79
C TRP A 3 27.45 3.45 34.92
N LYS A 4 28.47 2.69 35.35
CA LYS A 4 29.69 2.48 34.59
C LYS A 4 29.59 1.30 33.64
N ASP A 5 28.60 0.41 33.85
CA ASP A 5 28.30 -0.71 32.95
C ASP A 5 27.41 -0.29 31.79
N PRO A 6 27.89 -0.22 30.54
CA PRO A 6 27.11 0.21 29.38
C PRO A 6 25.89 -0.67 29.10
N GLU A 7 25.91 -1.95 29.44
CA GLU A 7 24.78 -2.85 29.22
C GLU A 7 23.63 -2.59 30.19
N GLN A 8 23.93 -2.38 31.46
CA GLN A 8 22.93 -2.02 32.46
C GLN A 8 22.31 -0.68 32.16
N VAL A 9 23.09 0.31 31.71
CA VAL A 9 22.57 1.64 31.29
C VAL A 9 21.64 1.49 30.07
N ARG A 10 22.02 0.70 29.04
CA ARG A 10 21.18 0.45 27.87
C ARG A 10 19.86 -0.24 28.24
N SER A 11 19.93 -1.25 29.11
CA SER A 11 18.77 -1.99 29.59
C SER A 11 17.80 -1.05 30.34
N TYR A 12 18.32 -0.24 31.26
CA TYR A 12 17.52 0.76 31.97
C TYR A 12 16.83 1.73 31.00
N HIS A 13 17.55 2.31 30.04
CA HIS A 13 16.96 3.21 29.07
C HIS A 13 15.91 2.55 28.19
N ARG A 14 16.10 1.26 27.84
CA ARG A 14 15.10 0.51 27.08
C ARG A 14 13.83 0.33 27.88
N THR A 15 13.92 -0.11 29.11
CA THR A 15 12.80 -0.31 30.03
C THR A 15 12.09 1.02 30.33
N TYR A 16 12.84 2.09 30.62
CA TYR A 16 12.27 3.42 30.84
C TYR A 16 11.49 3.92 29.62
N LYS A 17 12.06 3.79 28.41
CA LYS A 17 11.38 4.17 27.16
C LYS A 17 10.09 3.36 26.93
N GLN A 18 10.13 2.07 27.24
CA GLN A 18 8.98 1.18 27.08
C GLN A 18 7.87 1.55 28.06
N ASN A 19 8.18 1.72 29.34
CA ASN A 19 7.21 2.04 30.39
C ASN A 19 6.60 3.45 30.24
N ASN A 20 7.37 4.38 29.65
CA ASN A 20 6.91 5.77 29.46
C ASN A 20 6.46 6.08 28.03
N LYS A 21 6.32 5.09 27.17
CA LYS A 21 6.00 5.27 25.73
C LYS A 21 4.72 6.07 25.52
N GLU A 22 3.65 5.66 26.17
CA GLU A 22 2.34 6.32 26.02
C GLU A 22 2.35 7.76 26.56
N LYS A 23 2.93 7.96 27.75
CA LYS A 23 3.09 9.29 28.36
C LYS A 23 3.89 10.23 27.46
N GLN A 24 4.99 9.73 26.89
CA GLN A 24 5.81 10.51 25.95
C GLN A 24 5.07 10.82 24.65
N GLN A 25 4.29 9.87 24.13
CA GLN A 25 3.47 10.10 22.92
C GLN A 25 2.39 11.15 23.17
N ALA A 26 1.68 11.05 24.29
CA ALA A 26 0.68 12.03 24.68
C ALA A 26 1.28 13.44 24.83
N TYR A 27 2.42 13.57 25.53
CA TYR A 27 3.15 14.83 25.66
C TYR A 27 3.56 15.41 24.31
N ARG A 28 4.17 14.60 23.43
CA ARG A 28 4.57 15.03 22.08
C ARG A 28 3.39 15.50 21.25
N ARG A 29 2.25 14.77 21.35
CA ARG A 29 1.02 15.15 20.65
C ARG A 29 0.47 16.49 21.14
N ALA A 30 0.40 16.67 22.45
CA ALA A 30 -0.07 17.92 23.06
C ALA A 30 0.85 19.09 22.68
N TYR A 31 2.18 18.90 22.76
CA TYR A 31 3.16 19.89 22.36
C TYR A 31 3.03 20.28 20.90
N TYR A 32 2.88 19.26 20.00
CA TYR A 32 2.68 19.50 18.57
C TYR A 32 1.41 20.30 18.30
N LEU A 33 0.30 19.93 18.93
CA LEU A 33 -0.97 20.65 18.75
C LEU A 33 -0.86 22.11 19.19
N LYS A 34 -0.23 22.35 20.34
CA LYS A 34 -0.01 23.71 20.88
C LYS A 34 0.90 24.56 20.00
N ASN A 35 1.92 23.95 19.38
CA ASN A 35 2.95 24.67 18.63
C ASN A 35 2.87 24.46 17.11
N LYS A 36 1.77 23.89 16.60
CA LYS A 36 1.63 23.44 15.22
C LYS A 36 2.01 24.50 14.20
N GLU A 37 1.50 25.72 14.36
CA GLU A 37 1.74 26.81 13.41
C GLU A 37 3.21 27.23 13.39
N LYS A 38 3.85 27.38 14.55
CA LYS A 38 5.28 27.70 14.66
C LYS A 38 6.15 26.61 14.03
N ILE A 39 5.81 25.34 14.26
CA ILE A 39 6.54 24.20 13.69
C ILE A 39 6.39 24.19 12.18
N LEU A 40 5.19 24.41 11.65
CA LEU A 40 4.95 24.44 10.20
C LEU A 40 5.68 25.61 9.53
N GLU A 41 5.69 26.78 10.16
CA GLU A 41 6.40 27.95 9.65
C GLU A 41 7.91 27.73 9.65
N CYS A 42 8.48 27.22 10.73
CA CYS A 42 9.88 26.84 10.79
C CYS A 42 10.24 25.82 9.69
N CYS A 43 9.40 24.81 9.48
CA CYS A 43 9.60 23.84 8.39
C CYS A 43 9.55 24.48 7.01
N ARG A 44 8.62 25.42 6.76
CA ARG A 44 8.53 26.14 5.47
C ARG A 44 9.78 26.95 5.21
N THR A 45 10.19 27.76 6.20
CA THR A 45 11.40 28.58 6.10
C THR A 45 12.65 27.74 5.87
N TRP A 46 12.79 26.64 6.63
CA TRP A 46 13.90 25.72 6.43
C TRP A 46 13.88 25.10 5.01
N HIS A 47 12.72 24.71 4.51
CA HIS A 47 12.58 24.15 3.16
C HIS A 47 12.92 25.16 2.06
N GLN A 48 12.54 26.44 2.24
CA GLN A 48 12.90 27.51 1.32
C GLN A 48 14.41 27.76 1.32
N ASN A 49 15.01 27.92 2.50
CA ASN A 49 16.44 28.21 2.64
C ASN A 49 17.36 27.05 2.24
N ASN A 50 16.86 25.82 2.25
CA ASN A 50 17.65 24.64 1.88
C ASN A 50 17.22 23.98 0.57
N LYS A 51 16.51 24.69 -0.30
CA LYS A 51 15.99 24.16 -1.57
C LYS A 51 17.12 23.64 -2.46
N GLU A 52 18.17 24.41 -2.63
CA GLU A 52 19.31 24.07 -3.47
C GLU A 52 20.09 22.89 -2.93
N LYS A 53 20.45 22.89 -1.64
CA LYS A 53 21.12 21.76 -0.99
C LYS A 53 20.33 20.47 -1.10
N ARG A 54 18.99 20.53 -1.03
CA ARG A 54 18.12 19.36 -1.21
C ARG A 54 18.13 18.88 -2.66
N GLN A 55 18.13 19.80 -3.64
CA GLN A 55 18.22 19.44 -5.06
C GLN A 55 19.55 18.76 -5.35
N GLU A 56 20.65 19.34 -4.88
CA GLU A 56 22.00 18.77 -4.99
C GLU A 56 22.08 17.37 -4.35
N TYR A 57 21.59 17.20 -3.12
CA TYR A 57 21.53 15.90 -2.46
C TYR A 57 20.72 14.89 -3.27
N HIS A 58 19.58 15.30 -3.84
CA HIS A 58 18.75 14.42 -4.66
C HIS A 58 19.45 14.04 -5.97
N GLN A 59 20.16 14.96 -6.57
CA GLN A 59 20.91 14.70 -7.79
C GLN A 59 22.07 13.75 -7.54
N ASN A 60 22.89 14.02 -6.51
CA ASN A 60 24.05 13.21 -6.15
C ASN A 60 23.68 11.78 -5.74
N ASN A 61 22.49 11.61 -5.15
CA ASN A 61 22.01 10.28 -4.72
C ASN A 61 21.03 9.62 -5.71
N LYS A 62 20.82 10.19 -6.89
CA LYS A 62 19.83 9.71 -7.87
C LYS A 62 20.10 8.27 -8.30
N ASP A 63 21.33 7.98 -8.68
CA ASP A 63 21.71 6.68 -9.23
C ASP A 63 21.68 5.59 -8.15
N HIS A 64 22.17 5.89 -6.95
CA HIS A 64 22.08 4.99 -5.82
C HIS A 64 20.61 4.63 -5.48
N ARG A 65 19.73 5.62 -5.43
CA ARG A 65 18.29 5.43 -5.20
C ARG A 65 17.62 4.63 -6.31
N ASN A 66 17.97 4.89 -7.56
CA ASN A 66 17.45 4.15 -8.71
C ASN A 66 17.88 2.69 -8.67
N LYS A 67 19.14 2.41 -8.30
CA LYS A 67 19.65 1.05 -8.11
C LYS A 67 18.90 0.31 -7.01
N LEU A 68 18.71 0.93 -5.84
CA LEU A 68 17.93 0.37 -4.73
C LEU A 68 16.47 0.07 -5.15
N ASN A 69 15.82 1.04 -5.81
CA ASN A 69 14.44 0.89 -6.28
C ASN A 69 14.31 -0.23 -7.34
N SER A 70 15.29 -0.33 -8.25
CA SER A 70 15.31 -1.40 -9.25
C SER A 70 15.47 -2.76 -8.60
N GLY A 71 16.39 -2.90 -7.65
CA GLY A 71 16.57 -4.12 -6.86
C GLY A 71 15.30 -4.52 -6.10
N TRP A 72 14.69 -3.54 -5.40
CA TRP A 72 13.44 -3.80 -4.69
C TRP A 72 12.33 -4.28 -5.63
N ARG A 73 12.16 -3.66 -6.80
CA ARG A 73 11.15 -4.06 -7.80
C ARG A 73 11.36 -5.48 -8.32
N LYS A 74 12.62 -5.87 -8.55
CA LYS A 74 12.97 -7.23 -8.97
C LYS A 74 12.58 -8.27 -7.90
N ASN A 75 12.79 -7.94 -6.64
CA ASN A 75 12.49 -8.82 -5.51
C ASN A 75 11.01 -8.83 -5.10
N ASN A 76 10.22 -7.83 -5.51
CA ASN A 76 8.82 -7.67 -5.11
C ASN A 76 7.87 -7.51 -6.31
N PRO A 77 7.89 -8.38 -7.32
CA PRO A 77 7.12 -8.21 -8.55
C PRO A 77 5.60 -8.22 -8.30
N ALA A 78 5.09 -9.02 -7.38
CA ALA A 78 3.66 -9.06 -7.03
C ALA A 78 3.18 -7.72 -6.46
N LEU A 79 3.94 -7.11 -5.53
CA LEU A 79 3.63 -5.79 -4.98
C LEU A 79 3.66 -4.70 -6.05
N VAL A 80 4.63 -4.75 -6.96
CA VAL A 80 4.73 -3.79 -8.07
C VAL A 80 3.49 -3.86 -8.96
N LEU A 81 3.02 -5.07 -9.31
CA LEU A 81 1.81 -5.26 -10.11
C LEU A 81 0.55 -4.78 -9.38
N GLN A 82 0.41 -5.12 -8.10
CA GLN A 82 -0.68 -4.64 -7.25
C GLN A 82 -0.71 -3.10 -7.20
N HIS A 83 0.43 -2.45 -6.99
CA HIS A 83 0.50 -0.98 -6.94
C HIS A 83 0.14 -0.34 -8.28
N LYS A 84 0.57 -0.92 -9.41
CA LYS A 84 0.19 -0.46 -10.75
C LYS A 84 -1.32 -0.57 -10.98
N ALA A 85 -1.93 -1.70 -10.59
CA ALA A 85 -3.37 -1.93 -10.72
C ALA A 85 -4.17 -0.98 -9.83
N LYS A 86 -3.77 -0.81 -8.55
CA LYS A 86 -4.38 0.15 -7.64
C LYS A 86 -4.33 1.58 -8.20
N ARG A 87 -3.19 2.02 -8.73
CA ARG A 87 -3.05 3.36 -9.34
C ARG A 87 -4.03 3.56 -10.50
N ARG A 88 -4.21 2.54 -11.38
CA ARG A 88 -5.19 2.58 -12.47
C ARG A 88 -6.62 2.65 -11.94
N ALA A 89 -6.94 1.85 -10.93
CA ALA A 89 -8.27 1.82 -10.31
C ALA A 89 -8.61 3.15 -9.61
N VAL A 90 -7.64 3.79 -8.95
CA VAL A 90 -7.82 5.14 -8.35
C VAL A 90 -8.13 6.17 -9.43
N LYS A 91 -7.38 6.19 -10.55
CA LYS A 91 -7.64 7.10 -11.67
C LYS A 91 -9.05 6.92 -12.26
N LYS A 92 -9.55 5.69 -12.31
CA LYS A 92 -10.91 5.37 -12.78
C LYS A 92 -11.98 5.48 -11.69
N ARG A 93 -11.64 5.93 -10.48
CA ARG A 93 -12.56 5.98 -9.31
C ARG A 93 -13.25 4.65 -9.01
N ALA A 94 -12.61 3.54 -9.38
CA ALA A 94 -13.15 2.19 -9.31
C ALA A 94 -12.90 1.48 -7.96
N ILE A 95 -12.32 2.16 -6.96
CA ILE A 95 -12.15 1.61 -5.61
C ILE A 95 -13.32 2.08 -4.76
N PRO A 96 -14.16 1.17 -4.23
CA PRO A 96 -15.24 1.52 -3.31
C PRO A 96 -14.69 2.28 -2.09
N ALA A 97 -15.41 3.31 -1.65
CA ALA A 97 -14.95 4.20 -0.58
C ALA A 97 -14.61 3.45 0.72
N TRP A 98 -15.47 2.49 1.10
CA TRP A 98 -15.30 1.67 2.30
C TRP A 98 -14.08 0.70 2.25
N LEU A 99 -13.55 0.39 1.05
CA LEU A 99 -12.36 -0.46 0.85
C LEU A 99 -11.05 0.31 0.74
N ARG A 100 -11.07 1.64 0.60
CA ARG A 100 -9.85 2.42 0.33
C ARG A 100 -8.74 2.21 1.35
N ASN A 101 -9.10 2.10 2.62
CA ASN A 101 -8.15 1.97 3.73
C ASN A 101 -8.25 0.63 4.47
N CYS A 102 -9.01 -0.34 3.94
CA CYS A 102 -9.18 -1.65 4.54
C CYS A 102 -7.88 -2.48 4.43
N PRO A 103 -7.19 -2.80 5.56
CA PRO A 103 -5.95 -3.58 5.54
C PRO A 103 -6.18 -5.02 5.08
N VAL A 104 -7.33 -5.60 5.45
CA VAL A 104 -7.72 -6.97 5.08
C VAL A 104 -7.86 -7.08 3.57
N GLU A 105 -8.55 -6.14 2.95
CA GLU A 105 -8.73 -6.13 1.50
C GLU A 105 -7.40 -5.91 0.74
N LYS A 106 -6.54 -5.03 1.24
CA LYS A 106 -5.18 -4.87 0.68
C LYS A 106 -4.42 -6.19 0.68
N ARG A 107 -4.53 -6.97 1.76
CA ARG A 107 -3.88 -8.28 1.89
C ARG A 107 -4.48 -9.28 0.91
N ARG A 108 -5.82 -9.37 0.81
CA ARG A 108 -6.51 -10.26 -0.15
C ARG A 108 -6.10 -9.97 -1.59
N VAL A 109 -6.14 -8.71 -2.00
CA VAL A 109 -5.68 -8.28 -3.34
C VAL A 109 -4.22 -8.68 -3.55
N TYR A 110 -3.33 -8.43 -2.58
CA TYR A 110 -1.93 -8.85 -2.67
C TYR A 110 -1.77 -10.36 -2.86
N THR A 111 -2.56 -11.17 -2.11
CA THR A 111 -2.52 -12.63 -2.22
C THR A 111 -2.86 -13.11 -3.64
N VAL A 112 -3.82 -12.49 -4.33
CA VAL A 112 -4.15 -12.83 -5.72
C VAL A 112 -2.94 -12.60 -6.65
N TYR A 113 -2.23 -11.47 -6.50
CA TYR A 113 -1.02 -11.18 -7.29
C TYR A 113 0.14 -12.12 -6.95
N LEU A 114 0.30 -12.46 -5.67
CA LEU A 114 1.31 -13.41 -5.23
C LEU A 114 1.02 -14.81 -5.80
N LEU A 115 -0.22 -15.28 -5.69
CA LEU A 115 -0.64 -16.59 -6.23
C LEU A 115 -0.42 -16.67 -7.75
N SER A 116 -0.79 -15.63 -8.49
CA SER A 116 -0.51 -15.55 -9.94
C SER A 116 0.98 -15.76 -10.26
N ARG A 117 1.87 -15.18 -9.45
CA ARG A 117 3.32 -15.32 -9.63
C ARG A 117 3.84 -16.69 -9.21
N LEU A 118 3.31 -17.27 -8.15
CA LEU A 118 3.69 -18.60 -7.69
C LEU A 118 3.28 -19.68 -8.71
N LEU A 119 2.05 -19.60 -9.24
CA LEU A 119 1.57 -20.48 -10.29
C LEU A 119 2.44 -20.37 -11.55
N ALA A 120 2.72 -19.13 -12.00
CA ALA A 120 3.59 -18.92 -13.17
C ALA A 120 5.02 -19.45 -12.95
N LYS A 121 5.52 -19.45 -11.72
CA LYS A 121 6.83 -20.03 -11.39
C LYS A 121 6.78 -21.57 -11.36
N ALA A 122 5.66 -22.14 -10.93
CA ALA A 122 5.52 -23.59 -10.77
C ALA A 122 5.42 -24.32 -12.11
N ASP A 123 4.74 -23.75 -13.09
CA ASP A 123 4.46 -24.40 -14.39
C ASP A 123 5.05 -23.66 -15.61
N GLY A 124 5.73 -22.55 -15.41
CA GLY A 124 6.33 -21.74 -16.49
C GLY A 124 5.32 -20.94 -17.34
N ILE A 125 4.00 -21.05 -17.06
CA ILE A 125 2.97 -20.39 -17.85
C ILE A 125 2.79 -18.95 -17.40
N GLU A 126 2.89 -17.99 -18.32
CA GLU A 126 2.65 -16.57 -18.03
C GLU A 126 1.20 -16.32 -17.62
N ARG A 127 0.99 -15.70 -16.46
CA ARG A 127 -0.34 -15.41 -15.93
C ARG A 127 -0.53 -13.92 -15.63
N HIS A 128 -1.74 -13.47 -15.90
CA HIS A 128 -2.19 -12.12 -15.64
C HIS A 128 -3.27 -12.11 -14.55
N VAL A 129 -3.26 -11.10 -13.70
CA VAL A 129 -4.39 -10.79 -12.82
C VAL A 129 -5.26 -9.77 -13.52
N ASP A 130 -6.48 -10.17 -13.79
CA ASP A 130 -7.47 -9.35 -14.50
C ASP A 130 -8.74 -9.17 -13.69
N HIS A 131 -9.59 -8.19 -14.07
CA HIS A 131 -10.90 -7.97 -13.46
C HIS A 131 -11.96 -8.79 -14.19
N MET A 132 -12.74 -9.61 -13.47
CA MET A 132 -13.85 -10.36 -14.04
C MET A 132 -14.82 -9.41 -14.76
N VAL A 133 -15.24 -8.33 -14.10
CA VAL A 133 -15.91 -7.19 -14.73
C VAL A 133 -14.89 -6.08 -14.91
N PRO A 134 -14.54 -5.69 -16.15
CA PRO A 134 -13.55 -4.67 -16.44
C PRO A 134 -13.84 -3.33 -15.76
N LEU A 135 -12.78 -2.60 -15.35
CA LEU A 135 -12.93 -1.27 -14.76
C LEU A 135 -13.54 -0.25 -15.74
N SER A 136 -13.35 -0.46 -17.06
CA SER A 136 -13.99 0.35 -18.11
C SER A 136 -15.48 0.11 -18.21
N ASP A 137 -15.93 -1.05 -17.74
CA ASP A 137 -17.31 -1.51 -17.82
C ASP A 137 -18.04 -1.42 -16.45
N GLY A 138 -17.55 -0.56 -15.57
CA GLY A 138 -18.13 -0.30 -14.25
C GLY A 138 -17.74 -1.30 -13.17
N GLY A 139 -16.74 -2.18 -13.43
CA GLY A 139 -16.20 -3.08 -12.42
C GLY A 139 -15.48 -2.35 -11.31
N ALA A 140 -15.59 -2.88 -10.08
CA ALA A 140 -14.87 -2.37 -8.91
C ALA A 140 -13.53 -3.06 -8.73
N HIS A 141 -12.52 -2.33 -8.23
CA HIS A 141 -11.21 -2.90 -7.88
C HIS A 141 -11.25 -3.41 -6.42
N TRP A 142 -11.50 -4.70 -6.28
CA TRP A 142 -11.51 -5.45 -5.03
C TRP A 142 -11.20 -6.93 -5.29
N SER A 143 -10.85 -7.69 -4.26
CA SER A 143 -10.41 -9.09 -4.41
C SER A 143 -11.46 -10.00 -5.05
N GLY A 144 -12.74 -9.79 -4.76
CA GLY A 144 -13.85 -10.58 -5.33
C GLY A 144 -14.15 -10.27 -6.80
N ASN A 145 -13.51 -9.29 -7.43
CA ASN A 145 -13.58 -9.02 -8.87
C ASN A 145 -12.26 -9.32 -9.59
N LEU A 146 -11.29 -9.96 -8.92
CA LEU A 146 -10.03 -10.35 -9.52
C LEU A 146 -10.03 -11.83 -9.88
N GLN A 147 -9.42 -12.17 -11.00
CA GLN A 147 -9.20 -13.52 -11.48
C GLN A 147 -7.77 -13.68 -12.01
N ILE A 148 -7.27 -14.90 -11.98
CA ILE A 148 -5.97 -15.27 -12.57
C ILE A 148 -6.25 -16.00 -13.88
N LEU A 149 -5.72 -15.47 -14.97
CA LEU A 149 -5.84 -16.01 -16.31
C LEU A 149 -4.45 -16.26 -16.88
N THR A 150 -4.33 -17.20 -17.83
CA THR A 150 -3.14 -17.24 -18.68
C THR A 150 -3.13 -16.01 -19.58
N LYS A 151 -2.00 -15.73 -20.21
CA LYS A 151 -1.88 -14.61 -21.15
C LYS A 151 -2.88 -14.75 -22.29
N GLU A 152 -3.02 -15.95 -22.84
CA GLU A 152 -3.91 -16.30 -23.93
C GLU A 152 -5.38 -16.07 -23.53
N GLN A 153 -5.81 -16.63 -22.39
CA GLN A 153 -7.15 -16.44 -21.85
C GLN A 153 -7.47 -14.97 -21.58
N ASN A 154 -6.49 -14.20 -21.12
CA ASN A 154 -6.68 -12.76 -20.86
C ASN A 154 -6.83 -11.97 -22.16
N LEU A 155 -6.13 -12.34 -23.23
CA LEU A 155 -6.25 -11.73 -24.55
C LEU A 155 -7.61 -12.08 -25.18
N GLU A 156 -8.03 -13.35 -25.11
CA GLU A 156 -9.33 -13.81 -25.61
C GLU A 156 -10.49 -13.12 -24.89
N LYS A 157 -10.44 -13.04 -23.56
CA LYS A 157 -11.47 -12.35 -22.76
C LYS A 157 -11.63 -10.88 -23.14
N GLY A 158 -10.54 -10.18 -23.42
CA GLY A 158 -10.54 -8.75 -23.70
C GLY A 158 -11.22 -7.90 -22.59
N ALA A 159 -11.92 -6.84 -23.00
CA ALA A 159 -12.63 -5.94 -22.11
C ALA A 159 -14.14 -6.23 -21.97
N TYR A 160 -14.55 -7.44 -22.33
CA TYR A 160 -15.96 -7.84 -22.30
C TYR A 160 -16.37 -8.42 -20.95
N SER A 161 -17.59 -8.12 -20.52
CA SER A 161 -18.29 -8.83 -19.44
C SER A 161 -19.78 -8.95 -19.74
N CYS A 162 -20.36 -10.14 -19.52
CA CYS A 162 -21.78 -10.33 -19.75
C CYS A 162 -22.62 -9.60 -18.66
N PRO A 163 -23.87 -9.16 -19.00
CA PRO A 163 -24.76 -8.46 -18.06
C PRO A 163 -25.05 -9.27 -16.79
N LYS A 164 -25.19 -10.59 -16.90
CA LYS A 164 -25.43 -11.50 -15.78
C LYS A 164 -24.27 -11.44 -14.77
N LEU A 165 -23.02 -11.50 -15.26
CA LEU A 165 -21.83 -11.39 -14.42
C LEU A 165 -21.74 -10.02 -13.72
N LYS A 166 -22.06 -8.93 -14.42
CA LYS A 166 -22.11 -7.58 -13.82
C LYS A 166 -23.11 -7.51 -12.67
N LYS A 167 -24.33 -8.05 -12.88
CA LYS A 167 -25.37 -8.09 -11.85
C LYS A 167 -24.89 -8.87 -10.63
N GLN A 168 -24.31 -10.04 -10.83
CA GLN A 168 -23.77 -10.88 -9.75
C GLN A 168 -22.65 -10.17 -8.99
N MET A 169 -21.70 -9.53 -9.67
CA MET A 169 -20.60 -8.81 -9.02
C MET A 169 -21.10 -7.63 -8.17
N LYS A 170 -22.15 -6.93 -8.62
CA LYS A 170 -22.78 -5.86 -7.82
C LYS A 170 -23.43 -6.40 -6.54
N LEU A 171 -24.09 -7.56 -6.62
CA LEU A 171 -24.67 -8.23 -5.45
C LEU A 171 -23.57 -8.66 -4.46
N ASN A 172 -22.55 -9.35 -4.94
CA ASN A 172 -21.41 -9.80 -4.12
C ASN A 172 -20.73 -8.61 -3.41
N LEU A 173 -20.57 -7.49 -4.11
CA LEU A 173 -19.97 -6.28 -3.52
C LEU A 173 -20.86 -5.66 -2.43
N LYS A 174 -22.20 -5.69 -2.61
CA LYS A 174 -23.17 -5.22 -1.62
C LYS A 174 -23.14 -6.09 -0.37
N GLU A 175 -23.10 -7.41 -0.53
CA GLU A 175 -22.98 -8.38 0.57
C GLU A 175 -21.68 -8.21 1.34
N ALA A 176 -20.56 -8.09 0.63
CA ALA A 176 -19.24 -7.84 1.22
C ALA A 176 -19.23 -6.55 2.05
N ARG A 177 -19.92 -5.49 1.59
CA ARG A 177 -20.08 -4.24 2.33
C ARG A 177 -20.88 -4.45 3.63
N ALA A 178 -21.98 -5.20 3.56
CA ALA A 178 -22.80 -5.48 4.73
C ALA A 178 -22.02 -6.25 5.81
N LEU A 179 -21.21 -7.23 5.40
CA LEU A 179 -20.33 -7.97 6.29
C LEU A 179 -19.21 -7.08 6.89
N HIS A 180 -18.66 -6.18 6.10
CA HIS A 180 -17.63 -5.26 6.57
C HIS A 180 -18.14 -4.30 7.64
N VAL A 181 -19.36 -3.78 7.48
CA VAL A 181 -20.02 -2.90 8.48
C VAL A 181 -20.33 -3.64 9.79
N LYS A 182 -20.67 -4.93 9.74
CA LYS A 182 -20.91 -5.74 10.95
C LYS A 182 -19.63 -6.08 11.72
N ALA A 183 -18.48 -6.03 11.07
CA ALA A 183 -17.17 -6.39 11.66
C ALA A 183 -16.33 -5.17 12.10
N ALA A 184 -16.81 -3.95 11.87
CA ALA A 184 -16.18 -2.68 12.24
C ALA A 184 -16.78 -2.09 13.50
#